data_38311ab722b8eb4f9df80b0d4a87a722
#
_entry.id   38311ab722b8eb4f9df80b0d4a87a722
#
_cell.length_a   1.000
_cell.length_b   1.000
_cell.length_c   1.000
_cell.angle_alpha   90.00
_cell.angle_beta   90.00
_cell.angle_gamma   90.00
#
_symmetry.space_group_name_H-M   'P 1'
#
loop_
_entity.id
_entity.type
_entity.pdbx_description
1 polymer ?
#
loop_
_entity_poly.entity_id
_entity_poly.type
_entity_poly.pdbx_seq_one_letter_code
_entity_poly.pdbx_strand_id
1 'polypeptide(L)'
;MVEFRFAMVCFAAFFIVACTSSKGFMPQSTGTGVGLYGNNYKVIRAGVKGESNGFSLFGLIPIVSPNYADAKSNLYQAIGEPLEGRSIALANQTQDRSTLYVILFSIPKITITADIIEFTGAATSDIVR
;
A
#
# COMPACT_ATOMS: atom_id res chain seq x y z
N MET A 1 -15.07 -4.45 47.20
CA MET A 1 -13.74 -4.39 46.54
C MET A 1 -13.61 -5.31 45.30
N VAL A 2 -14.21 -6.47 45.31
CA VAL A 2 -14.17 -7.43 44.18
C VAL A 2 -14.98 -6.91 42.97
N GLU A 3 -16.16 -6.36 43.23
CA GLU A 3 -17.02 -5.82 42.18
C GLU A 3 -16.42 -4.62 41.42
N PHE A 4 -15.69 -3.76 42.11
CA PHE A 4 -15.01 -2.62 41.48
C PHE A 4 -13.85 -3.06 40.59
N ARG A 5 -13.16 -4.13 40.96
CA ARG A 5 -12.08 -4.71 40.12
C ARG A 5 -12.63 -5.38 38.87
N PHE A 6 -13.80 -6.02 38.98
CA PHE A 6 -14.45 -6.66 37.83
C PHE A 6 -14.98 -5.62 36.83
N ALA A 7 -15.59 -4.55 37.32
CA ALA A 7 -16.04 -3.43 36.50
C ALA A 7 -14.89 -2.74 35.77
N MET A 8 -13.73 -2.58 36.43
CA MET A 8 -12.56 -1.97 35.84
C MET A 8 -11.92 -2.84 34.75
N VAL A 9 -11.92 -4.18 34.92
CA VAL A 9 -11.44 -5.12 33.89
C VAL A 9 -12.37 -5.18 32.70
N CYS A 10 -13.69 -5.19 32.91
CA CYS A 10 -14.67 -5.13 31.84
C CYS A 10 -14.61 -3.79 31.06
N PHE A 11 -14.38 -2.68 31.76
CA PHE A 11 -14.21 -1.38 31.15
C PHE A 11 -12.93 -1.30 30.31
N ALA A 12 -11.82 -1.90 30.80
CA ALA A 12 -10.56 -1.98 30.03
C ALA A 12 -10.68 -2.89 28.80
N ALA A 13 -11.45 -3.99 28.88
CA ALA A 13 -11.67 -4.90 27.75
C ALA A 13 -12.53 -4.28 26.62
N PHE A 14 -13.37 -3.30 26.93
CA PHE A 14 -14.25 -2.65 25.96
C PHE A 14 -13.52 -1.65 25.03
N PHE A 15 -12.28 -1.26 25.39
CA PHE A 15 -11.52 -0.27 24.64
C PHE A 15 -10.53 -0.86 23.60
N ILE A 16 -10.47 -2.19 23.44
CA ILE A 16 -9.63 -2.81 22.42
C ILE A 16 -10.49 -3.19 21.20
N VAL A 17 -11.12 -2.21 20.57
CA VAL A 17 -11.73 -2.41 19.27
C VAL A 17 -10.72 -1.99 18.20
N ALA A 18 -9.86 -2.91 17.81
CA ALA A 18 -9.06 -2.75 16.62
C ALA A 18 -9.93 -2.99 15.38
N CYS A 19 -10.55 -1.94 14.85
CA CYS A 19 -11.19 -2.01 13.54
C CYS A 19 -10.12 -1.88 12.46
N THR A 20 -9.69 -3.00 11.90
CA THR A 20 -8.93 -3.03 10.65
C THR A 20 -9.93 -3.13 9.50
N SER A 21 -10.08 -2.07 8.73
CA SER A 21 -10.82 -2.10 7.48
C SER A 21 -9.81 -2.11 6.34
N SER A 22 -9.65 -3.25 5.67
CA SER A 22 -8.87 -3.33 4.44
C SER A 22 -9.81 -3.08 3.26
N LYS A 23 -9.55 -2.03 2.50
CA LYS A 23 -10.19 -1.79 1.20
C LYS A 23 -9.11 -1.97 0.15
N GLY A 24 -9.11 -3.13 -0.49
CA GLY A 24 -8.22 -3.44 -1.60
C GLY A 24 -8.83 -2.97 -2.92
N PHE A 25 -8.04 -2.35 -3.78
CA PHE A 25 -8.39 -2.04 -5.16
C PHE A 25 -7.33 -2.67 -6.06
N MET A 26 -7.76 -3.49 -7.01
CA MET A 26 -6.89 -4.17 -7.99
C MET A 26 -7.19 -3.66 -9.40
N PRO A 27 -6.52 -2.62 -9.89
CA PRO A 27 -6.52 -2.34 -11.32
C PRO A 27 -5.59 -3.34 -12.02
N GLN A 28 -6.12 -4.13 -12.93
CA GLN A 28 -5.35 -5.05 -13.79
C GLN A 28 -4.65 -4.34 -14.96
N SER A 29 -4.24 -3.10 -14.76
CA SER A 29 -3.55 -2.32 -15.77
C SER A 29 -2.26 -1.75 -15.20
N THR A 30 -1.27 -1.53 -16.07
CA THR A 30 -0.12 -0.72 -15.69
C THR A 30 -0.59 0.71 -15.43
N GLY A 31 -0.04 1.39 -14.42
CA GLY A 31 -0.37 2.78 -14.12
C GLY A 31 -0.09 3.75 -15.28
N THR A 32 0.57 3.29 -16.33
CA THR A 32 0.88 4.03 -17.58
C THR A 32 -0.05 3.66 -18.73
N GLY A 33 -1.01 2.75 -18.54
CA GLY A 33 -1.92 2.32 -19.60
C GLY A 33 -1.27 1.47 -20.70
N VAL A 34 -0.02 1.07 -20.55
CA VAL A 34 0.66 0.19 -21.51
C VAL A 34 0.14 -1.23 -21.35
N GLY A 35 -0.37 -1.79 -22.44
CA GLY A 35 -0.89 -3.17 -22.44
C GLY A 35 0.22 -4.20 -22.25
N LEU A 36 -0.06 -5.24 -21.47
CA LEU A 36 0.85 -6.36 -21.20
C LEU A 36 0.64 -7.53 -22.18
N TYR A 37 0.19 -7.24 -23.39
CA TYR A 37 -0.27 -8.22 -24.37
C TYR A 37 0.84 -8.82 -25.18
N GLY A 38 1.88 -9.19 -24.87
CA GLY A 38 2.81 -9.70 -25.87
C GLY A 38 4.15 -10.18 -25.41
N ASN A 39 4.29 -10.69 -24.20
CA ASN A 39 5.58 -11.16 -23.67
C ASN A 39 6.74 -10.18 -23.86
N ASN A 40 6.45 -8.87 -24.00
CA ASN A 40 7.43 -7.81 -24.18
C ASN A 40 7.96 -7.26 -22.87
N TYR A 41 7.74 -7.96 -21.77
CA TYR A 41 8.17 -7.54 -20.45
C TYR A 41 8.73 -8.72 -19.64
N LYS A 42 9.56 -8.39 -18.68
CA LYS A 42 10.11 -9.31 -17.68
C LYS A 42 9.68 -8.83 -16.30
N VAL A 43 9.21 -9.76 -15.46
CA VAL A 43 8.97 -9.44 -14.05
C VAL A 43 10.32 -9.46 -13.33
N ILE A 44 10.71 -8.31 -12.79
CA ILE A 44 11.96 -8.18 -12.03
C ILE A 44 11.72 -8.63 -10.60
N ARG A 45 10.65 -8.14 -10.01
CA ARG A 45 10.29 -8.49 -8.63
C ARG A 45 8.77 -8.45 -8.47
N ALA A 46 8.20 -9.51 -7.91
CA ALA A 46 6.78 -9.60 -7.62
C ALA A 46 6.50 -9.22 -6.16
N GLY A 47 5.34 -8.63 -5.93
CA GLY A 47 4.80 -8.37 -4.59
C GLY A 47 5.62 -7.39 -3.75
N VAL A 48 6.28 -6.41 -4.37
CA VAL A 48 7.00 -5.36 -3.64
C VAL A 48 6.01 -4.46 -2.91
N LYS A 49 6.32 -4.14 -1.66
CA LYS A 49 5.47 -3.33 -0.79
C LYS A 49 6.13 -2.00 -0.47
N GLY A 50 5.31 -0.95 -0.53
CA GLY A 50 5.66 0.37 -0.03
C GLY A 50 4.59 0.84 0.95
N GLU A 51 4.98 1.42 2.06
CA GLU A 51 4.09 1.82 3.14
C GLU A 51 4.25 3.30 3.47
N SER A 52 3.15 3.95 3.82
CA SER A 52 3.13 5.29 4.41
C SER A 52 2.26 5.25 5.66
N ASN A 53 2.81 5.74 6.76
CA ASN A 53 2.15 5.79 8.06
C ASN A 53 1.77 7.23 8.39
N GLY A 54 0.65 7.39 9.08
CA GLY A 54 0.21 8.66 9.64
C GLY A 54 0.08 8.56 11.15
N PHE A 55 -0.29 9.67 11.75
CA PHE A 55 -0.56 9.78 13.18
C PHE A 55 -1.72 10.76 13.43
N SER A 56 -2.70 10.36 14.23
CA SER A 56 -3.83 11.20 14.61
C SER A 56 -4.08 11.11 16.10
N LEU A 57 -4.35 12.24 16.73
CA LEU A 57 -4.76 12.31 18.13
C LEU A 57 -6.25 12.06 18.26
N PHE A 58 -6.63 11.23 19.23
CA PHE A 58 -8.03 10.84 19.52
C PHE A 58 -8.78 10.31 18.28
N GLY A 59 -8.08 9.87 17.23
CA GLY A 59 -8.69 9.43 15.98
C GLY A 59 -9.36 10.54 15.15
N LEU A 60 -9.34 11.80 15.61
CA LEU A 60 -10.05 12.93 15.01
C LEU A 60 -9.11 14.01 14.47
N ILE A 61 -7.99 14.25 15.15
CA ILE A 61 -7.07 15.32 14.79
C ILE A 61 -5.87 14.72 14.06
N PRO A 62 -5.79 14.84 12.72
CA PRO A 62 -4.66 14.32 11.96
C PRO A 62 -3.45 15.24 12.19
N ILE A 63 -2.38 14.70 12.76
CA ILE A 63 -1.08 15.37 12.91
C ILE A 63 -0.22 15.08 11.66
N VAL A 64 -0.19 13.81 11.24
CA VAL A 64 0.46 13.36 10.02
C VAL A 64 -0.51 12.48 9.25
N SER A 65 -0.75 12.80 7.99
CA SER A 65 -1.59 11.99 7.13
C SER A 65 -0.74 11.10 6.23
N PRO A 66 -1.02 9.79 6.16
CA PRO A 66 -0.33 8.93 5.22
C PRO A 66 -0.77 9.31 3.80
N ASN A 67 0.15 9.25 2.86
CA ASN A 67 -0.14 9.56 1.46
C ASN A 67 0.38 8.48 0.52
N TYR A 68 -0.23 8.40 -0.66
CA TYR A 68 0.13 7.41 -1.68
C TYR A 68 1.48 7.70 -2.34
N ALA A 69 1.90 8.96 -2.40
CA ALA A 69 3.17 9.34 -3.01
C ALA A 69 4.34 8.78 -2.19
N ASP A 70 4.28 8.91 -0.86
CA ASP A 70 5.29 8.36 0.03
C ASP A 70 5.30 6.83 -0.01
N ALA A 71 4.12 6.19 0.02
CA ALA A 71 4.03 4.75 -0.10
C ALA A 71 4.63 4.25 -1.42
N LYS A 72 4.37 4.95 -2.53
CA LYS A 72 4.95 4.64 -3.84
C LYS A 72 6.46 4.87 -3.88
N SER A 73 6.94 5.97 -3.29
CA SER A 73 8.39 6.24 -3.17
C SER A 73 9.10 5.14 -2.39
N ASN A 74 8.53 4.74 -1.25
CA ASN A 74 9.07 3.67 -0.43
C ASN A 74 9.05 2.31 -1.14
N LEU A 75 8.04 2.07 -2.00
CA LEU A 75 7.99 0.89 -2.85
C LEU A 75 9.17 0.86 -3.84
N TYR A 76 9.47 1.98 -4.49
CA TYR A 76 10.63 2.06 -5.37
C TYR A 76 11.96 1.91 -4.63
N GLN A 77 12.09 2.48 -3.43
CA GLN A 77 13.27 2.30 -2.61
C GLN A 77 13.48 0.84 -2.16
N ALA A 78 12.39 0.12 -1.91
CA ALA A 78 12.44 -1.29 -1.53
C ALA A 78 12.96 -2.22 -2.63
N ILE A 79 13.09 -1.74 -3.87
CA ILE A 79 13.67 -2.50 -4.97
C ILE A 79 15.19 -2.67 -4.76
N GLY A 80 15.86 -1.66 -4.21
CA GLY A 80 17.28 -1.70 -3.89
C GLY A 80 18.22 -1.62 -5.09
N GLU A 81 17.68 -1.44 -6.30
CA GLU A 81 18.46 -1.30 -7.54
C GLU A 81 18.21 0.09 -8.16
N PRO A 82 19.20 0.68 -8.83
CA PRO A 82 18.99 1.92 -9.56
C PRO A 82 17.98 1.69 -10.70
N LEU A 83 16.96 2.50 -10.76
CA LEU A 83 15.87 2.40 -11.74
C LEU A 83 16.04 3.37 -12.91
N GLU A 84 16.99 4.30 -12.78
CA GLU A 84 17.26 5.32 -13.79
C GLU A 84 17.70 4.70 -15.11
N GLY A 85 17.14 5.18 -16.21
CA GLY A 85 17.44 4.68 -17.55
C GLY A 85 16.80 3.33 -17.91
N ARG A 86 16.01 2.74 -17.02
CA ARG A 86 15.30 1.46 -17.26
C ARG A 86 13.82 1.70 -17.59
N SER A 87 13.29 0.93 -18.54
CA SER A 87 11.88 0.99 -18.92
C SER A 87 11.03 0.18 -17.96
N ILE A 88 10.76 0.72 -16.78
CA ILE A 88 10.08 0.03 -15.68
C ILE A 88 8.63 0.50 -15.55
N ALA A 89 7.72 -0.44 -15.24
CA ALA A 89 6.36 -0.14 -14.87
C ALA A 89 5.91 -0.97 -13.66
N LEU A 90 4.90 -0.48 -12.97
CA LEU A 90 4.20 -1.21 -11.91
C LEU A 90 3.00 -1.93 -12.51
N ALA A 91 2.92 -3.23 -12.30
CA ALA A 91 1.80 -4.07 -12.68
C ALA A 91 1.12 -4.65 -11.43
N ASN A 92 -0.12 -5.13 -11.56
CA ASN A 92 -0.87 -5.76 -10.48
C ASN A 92 -0.89 -4.96 -9.18
N GLN A 93 -1.04 -3.64 -9.30
CA GLN A 93 -1.00 -2.75 -8.15
C GLN A 93 -2.23 -2.96 -7.26
N THR A 94 -2.02 -3.25 -5.98
CA THR A 94 -3.05 -3.25 -4.94
C THR A 94 -2.79 -2.14 -3.96
N GLN A 95 -3.86 -1.58 -3.41
CA GLN A 95 -3.82 -0.51 -2.42
C GLN A 95 -4.64 -0.93 -1.21
N ASP A 96 -4.00 -1.01 -0.07
CA ASP A 96 -4.65 -1.32 1.20
C ASP A 96 -4.56 -0.12 2.13
N ARG A 97 -5.65 0.13 2.84
CA ARG A 97 -5.69 1.13 3.90
C ARG A 97 -6.12 0.46 5.20
N SER A 98 -5.30 0.61 6.22
CA SER A 98 -5.59 0.13 7.57
C SER A 98 -5.41 1.26 8.57
N THR A 99 -6.06 1.15 9.72
CA THR A 99 -5.89 2.10 10.81
C THR A 99 -5.86 1.34 12.12
N LEU A 100 -4.79 1.52 12.88
CA LEU A 100 -4.71 1.03 14.24
C LEU A 100 -5.23 2.11 15.19
N TYR A 101 -6.24 1.78 15.97
CA TYR A 101 -6.80 2.66 16.99
C TYR A 101 -6.29 2.27 18.36
N VAL A 102 -5.75 3.25 19.06
CA VAL A 102 -5.40 3.16 20.49
C VAL A 102 -6.17 4.30 21.19
N ILE A 103 -6.57 4.11 22.43
CA ILE A 103 -7.50 5.00 23.16
C ILE A 103 -7.23 6.50 22.93
N LEU A 104 -5.97 6.92 22.91
CA LEU A 104 -5.56 8.33 22.80
C LEU A 104 -5.09 8.72 21.40
N PHE A 105 -4.82 7.76 20.51
CA PHE A 105 -4.30 8.05 19.18
C PHE A 105 -4.66 6.96 18.17
N SER A 106 -4.54 7.28 16.90
CA SER A 106 -4.66 6.30 15.82
C SER A 106 -3.50 6.45 14.84
N ILE A 107 -3.14 5.32 14.23
CA ILE A 107 -2.08 5.21 13.25
C ILE A 107 -2.70 4.74 11.94
N PRO A 108 -3.14 5.65 11.07
CA PRO A 108 -3.56 5.29 9.72
C PRO A 108 -2.35 4.89 8.89
N LYS A 109 -2.51 3.86 8.07
CA LYS A 109 -1.46 3.30 7.21
C LYS A 109 -2.00 3.06 5.81
N ILE A 110 -1.23 3.42 4.82
CA ILE A 110 -1.44 3.07 3.42
C ILE A 110 -0.33 2.11 3.00
N THR A 111 -0.71 1.00 2.39
CA THR A 111 0.21 0.03 1.80
C THR A 111 -0.09 -0.09 0.32
N ILE A 112 0.93 0.05 -0.52
CA ILE A 112 0.88 -0.27 -1.94
C ILE A 112 1.70 -1.51 -2.17
N THR A 113 1.09 -2.51 -2.82
CA THR A 113 1.80 -3.71 -3.29
C THR A 113 1.72 -3.73 -4.80
N ALA A 114 2.84 -4.00 -5.48
CA ALA A 114 2.88 -4.09 -6.93
C ALA A 114 3.98 -5.04 -7.41
N ASP A 115 3.80 -5.55 -8.62
CA ASP A 115 4.83 -6.25 -9.36
C ASP A 115 5.61 -5.26 -10.21
N ILE A 116 6.92 -5.38 -10.19
CA ILE A 116 7.82 -4.54 -10.97
C ILE A 116 8.18 -5.28 -12.24
N ILE A 117 7.83 -4.68 -13.35
CA ILE A 117 8.11 -5.19 -14.67
C ILE A 117 9.06 -4.25 -15.42
N GLU A 118 9.92 -4.83 -16.23
CA GLU A 118 10.78 -4.12 -17.17
C GLU A 118 10.40 -4.52 -18.59
N PHE A 119 10.20 -3.52 -19.43
CA PHE A 119 9.97 -3.76 -20.85
C PHE A 119 11.28 -4.13 -21.54
N THR A 120 11.32 -5.27 -22.21
CA THR A 120 12.53 -5.82 -22.86
C THR A 120 12.76 -5.27 -24.28
N GLY A 121 11.94 -4.28 -24.68
CA GLY A 121 12.13 -3.57 -25.94
C GLY A 121 12.06 -4.47 -27.18
N ALA A 122 10.87 -4.73 -27.67
CA ALA A 122 10.54 -4.85 -29.08
C ALA A 122 9.02 -4.64 -29.15
N ALA A 123 8.58 -3.39 -29.12
CA ALA A 123 7.27 -3.10 -29.68
C ALA A 123 7.40 -3.47 -31.18
N THR A 124 7.01 -4.69 -31.51
CA THR A 124 6.71 -5.01 -32.89
C THR A 124 5.57 -4.08 -33.27
N SER A 125 5.90 -3.05 -34.01
CA SER A 125 4.95 -2.17 -34.64
C SER A 125 4.27 -2.95 -35.78
N ASP A 126 3.45 -3.91 -35.43
CA ASP A 126 2.42 -4.41 -36.33
C ASP A 126 1.27 -3.38 -36.31
N ILE A 127 1.55 -2.24 -36.90
CA ILE A 127 0.52 -1.36 -37.42
C ILE A 127 -0.10 -2.14 -38.56
N VAL A 128 -1.24 -2.74 -38.28
CA VAL A 128 -2.14 -3.30 -39.27
C VAL A 128 -2.44 -2.19 -40.28
N ARG A 129 -2.04 -2.42 -41.52
CA ARG A 129 -2.50 -1.70 -42.71
C ARG A 129 -3.95 -2.06 -43.00
#